data_efebb7e17ce05690ecbf0171c497746e
#
_entry.id   efebb7e17ce05690ecbf0171c497746e
#
_cell.length_a   1.000
_cell.length_b   1.000
_cell.length_c   1.000
_cell.angle_alpha   90.00
_cell.angle_beta   90.00
_cell.angle_gamma   90.00
#
_symmetry.space_group_name_H-M   'P 1'
#
loop_
_entity.id
_entity.type
_entity.pdbx_description
1 polymer ?
#
loop_
_entity_poly.entity_id
_entity_poly.type
_entity_poly.pdbx_seq_one_letter_code
_entity_poly.pdbx_strand_id
1 'polypeptide(L)'
;MDIPMQYRAYELVNKLTTQGFRIIAGDYKTDEIWLERKADRKSAIIRVKPQTFDWSNHLRQDSQIAYQQMQRIRQAIASSNAVFYSIYIAEELPVDDWEDVKHPRGEGTKKAPKMHTYYLAEANEVEEISQLNHDLHISLSSDREKYVTETDKETAAKRMKDVLFQEIQEEMENRKKIFSFSKPLFTYILIAFNVLIFIFQITSGEMENTQHLIDMGANFNLLVMEGEWWRFFTSMFLHLNFLHLMMNMLALFYLGAAIEQIFGRIRFLFIYFLGGLTGSIASFAFSINVSAGASGAIFALFGALLLFGLIYKKIFLQTMGFNIMLILGINLVIGFTIPEIDMGAHLGGLAGGFLIAAAAYVPNKKNKKNQLLALVGFVVLSLGLFIYGWSFNSSSPELKLIEVEMQLEENHFNEAISIATEALDDTNDETLIPYFLFHRSFAYIQEGEYTDAAEDLEEAVQYDHRLPQMYNNLAVLYSRQGASTAEIEAIIDEGLSHFPDDEELSKLKDDLQPY
;
A
#
# COMPACT_ATOMS: atom_id res chain seq x y z
N MET A 1 24.12 23.89 39.40
CA MET A 1 22.84 23.13 39.51
C MET A 1 22.95 22.32 40.78
N ASP A 2 22.07 22.56 41.70
CA ASP A 2 22.19 22.02 43.06
C ASP A 2 21.81 20.53 43.11
N ILE A 3 22.59 19.74 43.80
CA ILE A 3 22.51 18.25 43.83
C ILE A 3 21.21 17.76 44.44
N PRO A 4 20.70 18.36 45.53
CA PRO A 4 19.41 17.97 46.11
C PRO A 4 18.25 18.05 45.12
N MET A 5 18.22 19.03 44.23
CA MET A 5 17.18 19.23 43.23
C MET A 5 17.21 18.13 42.15
N GLN A 6 18.38 17.75 41.67
CA GLN A 6 18.54 16.64 40.73
C GLN A 6 18.07 15.31 41.34
N TYR A 7 18.44 15.01 42.58
CA TYR A 7 18.01 13.81 43.27
C TYR A 7 16.47 13.71 43.32
N ARG A 8 15.80 14.80 43.72
CA ARG A 8 14.33 14.89 43.78
C ARG A 8 13.68 14.66 42.40
N ALA A 9 14.29 15.21 41.35
CA ALA A 9 13.78 15.01 39.98
C ALA A 9 13.86 13.54 39.55
N TYR A 10 15.00 12.90 39.76
CA TYR A 10 15.16 11.48 39.39
C TYR A 10 14.33 10.54 40.28
N GLU A 11 14.18 10.84 41.55
CA GLU A 11 13.28 10.12 42.45
C GLU A 11 11.83 10.22 41.99
N LEU A 12 11.35 11.42 41.61
CA LEU A 12 10.02 11.62 41.04
C LEU A 12 9.84 10.82 39.75
N VAL A 13 10.82 10.87 38.84
CA VAL A 13 10.78 10.08 37.60
C VAL A 13 10.69 8.60 37.89
N ASN A 14 11.46 8.08 38.84
CA ASN A 14 11.41 6.67 39.24
C ASN A 14 10.03 6.31 39.84
N LYS A 15 9.48 7.15 40.74
CA LYS A 15 8.12 6.96 41.27
C LYS A 15 7.05 6.98 40.15
N LEU A 16 7.17 7.85 39.15
CA LEU A 16 6.26 7.92 38.00
C LEU A 16 6.37 6.63 37.14
N THR A 17 7.57 6.10 36.95
CA THR A 17 7.73 4.84 36.19
C THR A 17 7.06 3.65 36.87
N THR A 18 7.10 3.58 38.21
CA THR A 18 6.36 2.56 38.97
C THR A 18 4.84 2.70 38.86
N GLN A 19 4.34 3.92 38.55
CA GLN A 19 2.92 4.21 38.28
C GLN A 19 2.53 4.00 36.81
N GLY A 20 3.37 3.34 36.03
CA GLY A 20 3.10 2.97 34.64
C GLY A 20 3.41 4.05 33.59
N PHE A 21 4.12 5.12 33.99
CA PHE A 21 4.68 6.06 33.04
C PHE A 21 5.95 5.48 32.41
N ARG A 22 6.11 5.71 31.13
CA ARG A 22 7.28 5.32 30.36
C ARG A 22 8.06 6.54 29.94
N ILE A 23 9.36 6.49 30.06
CA ILE A 23 10.24 7.53 29.55
C ILE A 23 10.24 7.49 28.03
N ILE A 24 10.07 8.64 27.39
CA ILE A 24 10.03 8.80 25.93
C ILE A 24 11.18 9.60 25.37
N ALA A 25 11.76 10.49 26.17
CA ALA A 25 12.92 11.30 25.79
C ALA A 25 13.62 11.83 27.06
N GLY A 26 14.88 12.22 26.92
CA GLY A 26 15.64 12.90 27.95
C GLY A 26 16.80 13.68 27.37
N ASP A 27 17.13 14.81 27.97
CA ASP A 27 18.31 15.61 27.66
C ASP A 27 19.31 15.51 28.82
N TYR A 28 20.43 14.84 28.59
CA TYR A 28 21.50 14.65 29.60
C TYR A 28 22.12 15.94 30.12
N LYS A 29 22.09 17.01 29.32
CA LYS A 29 22.71 18.31 29.68
C LYS A 29 21.82 19.14 30.61
N THR A 30 20.52 19.10 30.38
CA THR A 30 19.53 19.90 31.12
C THR A 30 18.78 19.10 32.17
N ASP A 31 19.02 17.78 32.26
CA ASP A 31 18.29 16.85 33.15
C ASP A 31 16.78 16.85 32.91
N GLU A 32 16.35 17.32 31.73
CA GLU A 32 14.95 17.33 31.33
C GLU A 32 14.52 15.93 30.86
N ILE A 33 13.43 15.42 31.43
CA ILE A 33 12.93 14.06 31.16
C ILE A 33 11.46 14.12 30.77
N TRP A 34 11.11 13.38 29.73
CA TRP A 34 9.76 13.27 29.21
C TRP A 34 9.22 11.86 29.42
N LEU A 35 8.02 11.77 30.00
CA LEU A 35 7.33 10.51 30.25
C LEU A 35 5.96 10.51 29.60
N GLU A 36 5.47 9.31 29.22
CA GLU A 36 4.13 9.09 28.66
C GLU A 36 3.44 7.95 29.41
N ARG A 37 2.15 8.11 29.73
CA ARG A 37 1.27 7.02 30.12
C ARG A 37 0.04 7.03 29.20
N LYS A 38 -0.19 5.91 28.52
CA LYS A 38 -1.38 5.70 27.69
C LYS A 38 -2.47 5.03 28.53
N ALA A 39 -3.63 5.68 28.65
CA ALA A 39 -4.86 5.09 29.16
C ALA A 39 -5.89 5.04 28.03
N ASP A 40 -6.89 4.19 28.11
CA ASP A 40 -7.82 3.83 27.03
C ASP A 40 -8.48 5.00 26.28
N ARG A 41 -8.57 6.19 26.88
CA ARG A 41 -9.18 7.38 26.26
C ARG A 41 -8.35 8.66 26.34
N LYS A 42 -7.30 8.71 27.18
CA LYS A 42 -6.48 9.91 27.37
C LYS A 42 -5.01 9.52 27.57
N SER A 43 -4.10 10.13 26.85
CA SER A 43 -2.66 10.03 27.12
C SER A 43 -2.24 11.15 28.04
N ALA A 44 -1.43 10.86 29.06
CA ALA A 44 -0.76 11.86 29.89
C ALA A 44 0.71 11.93 29.48
N ILE A 45 1.20 13.12 29.20
CA ILE A 45 2.61 13.39 28.87
C ILE A 45 3.16 14.34 29.92
N ILE A 46 4.22 13.91 30.59
CA ILE A 46 4.86 14.63 31.68
C ILE A 46 6.24 15.08 31.23
N ARG A 47 6.56 16.34 31.46
CA ARG A 47 7.92 16.89 31.42
C ARG A 47 8.38 17.14 32.84
N VAL A 48 9.48 16.55 33.24
CA VAL A 48 10.14 16.83 34.53
C VAL A 48 11.43 17.59 34.24
N LYS A 49 11.58 18.75 34.84
CA LYS A 49 12.76 19.62 34.68
C LYS A 49 13.24 20.14 36.02
N PRO A 50 14.44 19.75 36.45
CA PRO A 50 15.08 20.36 37.64
C PRO A 50 15.61 21.75 37.28
N GLN A 51 14.92 22.79 37.75
CA GLN A 51 15.33 24.18 37.54
C GLN A 51 14.63 25.11 38.50
N THR A 52 15.41 25.92 39.22
CA THR A 52 14.91 27.04 40.03
C THR A 52 14.84 28.32 39.16
N PHE A 53 13.79 29.08 39.37
CA PHE A 53 13.59 30.39 38.74
C PHE A 53 13.46 31.48 39.83
N ASP A 54 14.34 32.43 39.86
CA ASP A 54 14.30 33.53 40.81
C ASP A 54 13.10 34.47 40.53
N TRP A 55 12.77 34.64 39.25
CA TRP A 55 11.68 35.52 38.79
C TRP A 55 10.65 34.79 37.94
N SER A 56 9.38 35.11 38.15
CA SER A 56 8.25 34.49 37.46
C SER A 56 8.26 34.68 35.94
N ASN A 57 8.86 35.77 35.44
CA ASN A 57 8.98 36.02 33.99
C ASN A 57 9.79 34.95 33.28
N HIS A 58 10.88 34.46 33.89
CA HIS A 58 11.67 33.35 33.33
C HIS A 58 10.91 32.03 33.35
N LEU A 59 10.17 31.76 34.43
CA LEU A 59 9.28 30.61 34.52
C LEU A 59 8.17 30.66 33.45
N ARG A 60 7.54 31.83 33.24
CA ARG A 60 6.56 32.05 32.17
C ARG A 60 7.11 31.77 30.78
N GLN A 61 8.36 32.24 30.54
CA GLN A 61 9.04 32.02 29.26
C GLN A 61 9.35 30.53 29.03
N ASP A 62 9.91 29.83 30.01
CA ASP A 62 10.19 28.37 29.89
C ASP A 62 8.88 27.56 29.75
N SER A 63 7.83 27.88 30.51
CA SER A 63 6.52 27.29 30.38
C SER A 63 5.91 27.52 28.98
N GLN A 64 6.16 28.67 28.36
CA GLN A 64 5.71 28.91 26.96
C GLN A 64 6.47 28.05 25.95
N ILE A 65 7.78 27.89 26.14
CA ILE A 65 8.61 27.01 25.32
C ILE A 65 8.17 25.57 25.49
N ALA A 66 7.92 25.12 26.72
CA ALA A 66 7.40 23.80 27.01
C ALA A 66 6.07 23.53 26.30
N TYR A 67 5.16 24.49 26.33
CA TYR A 67 3.86 24.39 25.64
C TYR A 67 4.02 24.24 24.12
N GLN A 68 4.93 24.98 23.49
CA GLN A 68 5.23 24.85 22.06
C GLN A 68 5.86 23.49 21.72
N GLN A 69 6.77 22.99 22.55
CA GLN A 69 7.36 21.67 22.39
C GLN A 69 6.29 20.58 22.49
N MET A 70 5.39 20.68 23.47
CA MET A 70 4.26 19.74 23.65
C MET A 70 3.30 19.74 22.47
N GLN A 71 3.03 20.88 21.84
CA GLN A 71 2.24 20.95 20.60
C GLN A 71 2.89 20.17 19.46
N ARG A 72 4.21 20.25 19.29
CA ARG A 72 4.98 19.47 18.30
C ARG A 72 4.93 17.97 18.60
N ILE A 73 5.12 17.60 19.87
CA ILE A 73 5.04 16.20 20.32
C ILE A 73 3.64 15.63 20.07
N ARG A 74 2.57 16.39 20.34
CA ARG A 74 1.18 15.98 20.06
C ARG A 74 0.95 15.67 18.59
N GLN A 75 1.46 16.50 17.69
CA GLN A 75 1.37 16.27 16.24
C GLN A 75 2.10 14.99 15.83
N ALA A 76 3.29 14.75 16.40
CA ALA A 76 4.09 13.56 16.10
C ALA A 76 3.47 12.25 16.64
N ILE A 77 2.74 12.31 17.78
CA ILE A 77 2.12 11.13 18.42
C ILE A 77 0.71 10.84 17.86
N ALA A 78 0.15 11.74 17.04
CA ALA A 78 -1.22 11.65 16.49
C ALA A 78 -2.31 11.44 17.57
N SER A 79 -2.08 11.90 18.81
CA SER A 79 -3.02 11.77 19.93
C SER A 79 -3.81 13.05 20.12
N SER A 80 -5.06 13.08 19.69
CA SER A 80 -5.94 14.26 19.83
C SER A 80 -6.30 14.58 21.29
N ASN A 81 -6.23 13.61 22.20
CA ASN A 81 -6.69 13.70 23.58
C ASN A 81 -5.55 13.63 24.63
N ALA A 82 -4.33 14.04 24.27
CA ALA A 82 -3.22 14.10 25.23
C ALA A 82 -3.35 15.32 26.15
N VAL A 83 -3.22 15.09 27.46
CA VAL A 83 -3.08 16.14 28.48
C VAL A 83 -1.60 16.22 28.87
N PHE A 84 -1.10 17.42 28.97
CA PHE A 84 0.32 17.69 29.23
C PHE A 84 0.50 18.23 30.63
N TYR A 85 1.62 17.83 31.25
CA TYR A 85 2.01 18.23 32.60
C TYR A 85 3.48 18.65 32.58
N SER A 86 3.76 19.90 32.91
CA SER A 86 5.13 20.41 33.06
C SER A 86 5.44 20.54 34.55
N ILE A 87 6.36 19.72 35.03
CA ILE A 87 6.75 19.67 36.45
C ILE A 87 8.15 20.25 36.59
N TYR A 88 8.26 21.32 37.32
CA TYR A 88 9.54 21.92 37.71
C TYR A 88 9.89 21.44 39.12
N ILE A 89 11.11 21.00 39.32
CA ILE A 89 11.66 20.70 40.63
C ILE A 89 12.64 21.84 40.97
N ALA A 90 12.33 22.57 42.02
CA ALA A 90 13.09 23.77 42.40
C ALA A 90 13.44 23.75 43.89
N GLU A 91 14.38 24.55 44.29
CA GLU A 91 14.76 24.74 45.69
C GLU A 91 13.84 25.74 46.36
N GLU A 92 13.64 26.88 45.73
CA GLU A 92 12.88 28.01 46.26
C GLU A 92 11.76 28.40 45.28
N LEU A 93 10.77 29.11 45.81
CA LEU A 93 9.71 29.73 45.01
C LEU A 93 10.21 31.02 44.36
N PRO A 94 9.68 31.43 43.19
CA PRO A 94 9.94 32.74 42.62
C PRO A 94 9.63 33.87 43.61
N VAL A 95 10.43 34.92 43.60
CA VAL A 95 10.33 36.07 44.53
C VAL A 95 9.06 36.92 44.27
N ASP A 96 8.61 36.94 43.03
CA ASP A 96 7.43 37.66 42.58
C ASP A 96 6.23 36.70 42.34
N ASP A 97 5.04 37.29 42.07
CA ASP A 97 3.83 36.51 41.83
C ASP A 97 3.95 35.62 40.58
N TRP A 98 3.76 34.33 40.76
CA TRP A 98 3.88 33.30 39.75
C TRP A 98 2.65 32.37 39.65
N GLU A 99 1.65 32.57 40.48
CA GLU A 99 0.49 31.67 40.55
C GLU A 99 -0.32 31.60 39.25
N ASP A 100 -0.23 32.64 38.43
CA ASP A 100 -0.83 32.65 37.08
C ASP A 100 -0.27 31.54 36.18
N VAL A 101 0.97 31.06 36.42
CA VAL A 101 1.57 29.97 35.66
C VAL A 101 0.89 28.62 35.97
N LYS A 102 0.24 28.46 37.12
CA LYS A 102 -0.54 27.28 37.51
C LYS A 102 -1.82 27.13 36.70
N HIS A 103 -2.37 28.21 36.15
CA HIS A 103 -3.57 28.15 35.32
C HIS A 103 -3.31 27.33 34.05
N PRO A 104 -4.18 26.32 33.76
CA PRO A 104 -3.98 25.44 32.61
C PRO A 104 -3.95 26.22 31.29
N ARG A 105 -2.85 26.09 30.54
CA ARG A 105 -2.76 26.67 29.19
C ARG A 105 -3.64 25.89 28.22
N GLY A 106 -4.25 26.57 27.25
CA GLY A 106 -5.14 25.95 26.26
C GLY A 106 -6.57 25.72 26.74
N GLU A 107 -6.92 26.22 27.93
CA GLU A 107 -8.30 26.20 28.42
C GLU A 107 -9.18 27.17 27.62
N GLY A 108 -10.40 26.75 27.26
CA GLY A 108 -11.33 27.55 26.43
C GLY A 108 -11.26 27.31 24.93
N THR A 109 -10.23 26.64 24.42
CA THR A 109 -10.11 26.31 23.00
C THR A 109 -10.26 24.78 22.76
N LYS A 110 -11.35 24.34 22.14
CA LYS A 110 -11.63 22.89 21.89
C LYS A 110 -10.51 22.17 21.12
N LYS A 111 -9.65 22.87 20.41
CA LYS A 111 -8.57 22.30 19.58
C LYS A 111 -7.16 22.41 20.19
N ALA A 112 -6.94 23.25 21.22
CA ALA A 112 -5.63 23.41 21.85
C ALA A 112 -5.39 22.33 22.91
N PRO A 113 -4.16 21.77 23.03
CA PRO A 113 -3.84 20.85 24.09
C PRO A 113 -3.87 21.56 25.44
N LYS A 114 -4.38 20.88 26.47
CA LYS A 114 -4.30 21.40 27.84
C LYS A 114 -2.93 21.06 28.42
N MET A 115 -2.30 22.05 29.06
CA MET A 115 -1.06 21.87 29.80
C MET A 115 -1.23 22.42 31.22
N HIS A 116 -0.99 21.56 32.20
CA HIS A 116 -0.90 21.89 33.61
C HIS A 116 0.56 22.11 33.99
N THR A 117 0.86 23.13 34.78
CA THR A 117 2.21 23.43 35.26
C THR A 117 2.26 23.27 36.77
N TYR A 118 3.23 22.50 37.25
CA TYR A 118 3.52 22.29 38.66
C TYR A 118 4.91 22.80 39.00
N TYR A 119 5.03 23.48 40.09
CA TYR A 119 6.32 24.02 40.58
C TYR A 119 6.55 23.50 42.00
N LEU A 120 7.37 22.45 42.13
CA LEU A 120 7.65 21.75 43.38
C LEU A 120 8.90 22.33 44.05
N ALA A 121 8.70 23.29 44.93
CA ALA A 121 9.75 23.79 45.84
C ALA A 121 9.58 23.15 47.22
N GLU A 122 10.58 23.26 48.07
CA GLU A 122 10.54 22.70 49.41
C GLU A 122 9.35 23.19 50.25
N ALA A 123 8.96 24.44 50.04
CA ALA A 123 7.89 25.12 50.78
C ALA A 123 6.46 24.62 50.42
N ASN A 124 6.25 24.13 49.18
CA ASN A 124 4.91 23.76 48.69
C ASN A 124 4.80 22.32 48.17
N GLU A 125 5.84 21.50 48.36
CA GLU A 125 5.94 20.16 47.75
C GLU A 125 4.75 19.24 48.09
N VAL A 126 4.29 19.23 49.35
CA VAL A 126 3.21 18.34 49.80
C VAL A 126 1.88 18.69 49.08
N GLU A 127 1.59 20.00 48.95
CA GLU A 127 0.42 20.50 48.28
C GLU A 127 0.44 20.21 46.78
N GLU A 128 1.54 20.49 46.10
CA GLU A 128 1.70 20.27 44.67
C GLU A 128 1.68 18.77 44.30
N ILE A 129 2.30 17.91 45.14
CA ILE A 129 2.22 16.45 44.94
C ILE A 129 0.77 15.94 45.15
N SER A 130 0.04 16.47 46.12
CA SER A 130 -1.36 16.11 46.32
C SER A 130 -2.21 16.48 45.12
N GLN A 131 -2.05 17.68 44.58
CA GLN A 131 -2.73 18.11 43.37
C GLN A 131 -2.35 17.28 42.14
N LEU A 132 -1.06 16.98 41.97
CA LEU A 132 -0.55 16.13 40.89
C LEU A 132 -1.14 14.70 40.97
N ASN A 133 -1.22 14.12 42.20
CA ASN A 133 -1.85 12.81 42.43
C ASN A 133 -3.32 12.80 42.00
N HIS A 134 -4.05 13.87 42.36
CA HIS A 134 -5.45 14.02 41.95
C HIS A 134 -5.60 14.08 40.45
N ASP A 135 -4.80 14.92 39.77
CA ASP A 135 -4.94 15.19 38.34
C ASP A 135 -4.46 14.04 37.45
N LEU A 136 -3.46 13.29 37.92
CA LEU A 136 -2.93 12.12 37.23
C LEU A 136 -3.59 10.79 37.62
N HIS A 137 -4.44 10.80 38.67
CA HIS A 137 -5.02 9.60 39.27
C HIS A 137 -3.94 8.58 39.65
N ILE A 138 -2.94 9.01 40.43
CA ILE A 138 -1.82 8.21 40.93
C ILE A 138 -1.66 8.39 42.45
N SER A 139 -0.74 7.63 43.04
CA SER A 139 -0.40 7.77 44.46
C SER A 139 1.12 7.92 44.60
N LEU A 140 1.58 9.14 44.58
CA LEU A 140 2.97 9.46 44.93
C LEU A 140 3.05 9.83 46.39
N SER A 141 3.96 9.21 47.14
CA SER A 141 4.25 9.61 48.51
C SER A 141 5.23 10.78 48.55
N SER A 142 4.96 11.71 49.43
CA SER A 142 5.88 12.81 49.74
C SER A 142 6.92 12.47 50.81
N ASP A 143 6.97 11.17 51.23
CA ASP A 143 7.89 10.73 52.25
C ASP A 143 9.33 10.93 51.81
N ARG A 144 10.03 11.79 52.53
CA ARG A 144 11.49 11.96 52.40
C ARG A 144 12.16 10.87 53.23
N GLU A 145 13.07 10.12 52.61
CA GLU A 145 13.97 9.25 53.35
C GLU A 145 14.84 10.12 54.29
N LYS A 146 14.53 10.08 55.59
CA LYS A 146 15.09 10.94 56.62
C LYS A 146 16.58 10.69 56.97
N TYR A 147 17.24 9.73 56.33
CA TYR A 147 18.54 9.24 56.75
C TYR A 147 19.65 9.22 55.69
N VAL A 148 19.50 9.96 54.60
CA VAL A 148 20.50 9.99 53.52
C VAL A 148 21.31 11.30 53.62
N THR A 149 22.62 11.17 53.76
CA THR A 149 23.52 12.35 53.76
C THR A 149 23.54 13.04 52.39
N GLU A 150 23.94 14.33 52.33
CA GLU A 150 24.04 15.04 51.05
C GLU A 150 24.97 14.34 50.06
N THR A 151 26.08 13.79 50.51
CA THR A 151 27.03 13.02 49.70
C THR A 151 26.42 11.74 49.15
N ASP A 152 25.53 11.07 49.94
CA ASP A 152 24.81 9.90 49.49
C ASP A 152 23.76 10.23 48.43
N LYS A 153 23.10 11.39 48.58
CA LYS A 153 22.13 11.91 47.56
C LYS A 153 22.80 12.28 46.24
N GLU A 154 24.00 12.87 46.30
CA GLU A 154 24.81 13.19 45.11
C GLU A 154 25.16 11.89 44.34
N THR A 155 25.69 10.93 45.06
CA THR A 155 26.06 9.64 44.47
C THR A 155 24.84 8.86 43.94
N ALA A 156 23.71 8.92 44.65
CA ALA A 156 22.45 8.31 44.20
C ALA A 156 21.87 9.01 42.98
N ALA A 157 21.85 10.35 42.97
CA ALA A 157 21.39 11.14 41.79
C ALA A 157 22.23 10.82 40.56
N LYS A 158 23.54 10.74 40.67
CA LYS A 158 24.43 10.40 39.57
C LYS A 158 24.17 8.98 39.05
N ARG A 159 24.02 8.01 39.96
CA ARG A 159 23.67 6.63 39.56
C ARG A 159 22.31 6.54 38.88
N MET A 160 21.29 7.21 39.42
CA MET A 160 19.94 7.25 38.83
C MET A 160 19.99 7.88 37.43
N LYS A 161 20.73 8.99 37.28
CA LYS A 161 20.95 9.64 35.98
C LYS A 161 21.57 8.67 34.97
N ASP A 162 22.70 8.05 35.35
CA ASP A 162 23.45 7.18 34.45
C ASP A 162 22.61 5.97 34.03
N VAL A 163 21.92 5.31 34.95
CA VAL A 163 21.02 4.18 34.66
C VAL A 163 19.87 4.61 33.73
N LEU A 164 19.21 5.71 34.06
CA LEU A 164 18.07 6.22 33.30
C LEU A 164 18.44 6.59 31.87
N PHE A 165 19.52 7.35 31.70
CA PHE A 165 19.98 7.78 30.37
C PHE A 165 20.58 6.61 29.58
N GLN A 166 21.17 5.62 30.23
CA GLN A 166 21.58 4.38 29.58
C GLN A 166 20.36 3.63 29.04
N GLU A 167 19.30 3.46 29.82
CA GLU A 167 18.05 2.84 29.36
C GLU A 167 17.43 3.57 28.16
N ILE A 168 17.40 4.92 28.22
CA ILE A 168 16.92 5.74 27.09
C ILE A 168 17.77 5.51 25.85
N GLN A 169 19.10 5.52 25.98
CA GLN A 169 20.02 5.29 24.87
C GLN A 169 19.86 3.88 24.30
N GLU A 170 19.77 2.85 25.13
CA GLU A 170 19.55 1.47 24.69
C GLU A 170 18.21 1.32 23.94
N GLU A 171 17.13 1.95 24.41
CA GLU A 171 15.84 1.92 23.70
C GLU A 171 15.95 2.65 22.35
N MET A 172 16.59 3.81 22.30
CA MET A 172 16.81 4.56 21.05
C MET A 172 17.70 3.79 20.07
N GLU A 173 18.77 3.18 20.54
CA GLU A 173 19.65 2.35 19.70
C GLU A 173 18.92 1.10 19.19
N ASN A 174 18.14 0.44 20.03
CA ASN A 174 17.34 -0.71 19.63
C ASN A 174 16.31 -0.33 18.56
N ARG A 175 15.66 0.82 18.69
CA ARG A 175 14.79 1.36 17.64
C ARG A 175 15.57 1.65 16.35
N LYS A 176 16.72 2.31 16.46
CA LYS A 176 17.58 2.60 15.31
C LYS A 176 18.07 1.32 14.63
N LYS A 177 18.46 0.29 15.39
CA LYS A 177 18.88 -1.02 14.85
C LYS A 177 17.77 -1.72 14.05
N ILE A 178 16.49 -1.54 14.43
CA ILE A 178 15.35 -2.09 13.70
C ILE A 178 15.20 -1.45 12.32
N PHE A 179 15.39 -0.12 12.21
CA PHE A 179 15.24 0.64 10.97
C PHE A 179 16.52 0.84 10.16
N SER A 180 17.65 0.34 10.63
CA SER A 180 18.94 0.51 9.95
C SER A 180 19.73 -0.80 9.85
N PHE A 181 19.03 -1.92 9.62
CA PHE A 181 19.67 -3.22 9.46
C PHE A 181 20.57 -3.27 8.20
N SER A 182 20.16 -2.60 7.13
CA SER A 182 20.99 -2.43 5.93
C SER A 182 20.79 -1.04 5.30
N LYS A 183 21.75 -0.62 4.46
CA LYS A 183 21.56 0.56 3.59
C LYS A 183 20.87 0.11 2.30
N PRO A 184 19.87 0.85 1.79
CA PRO A 184 19.19 0.51 0.55
C PRO A 184 20.17 0.62 -0.62
N LEU A 185 20.26 -0.44 -1.40
CA LEU A 185 21.05 -0.56 -2.62
C LEU A 185 20.22 -1.14 -3.75
N PHE A 186 19.58 -2.29 -3.50
CA PHE A 186 18.80 -2.98 -4.52
C PHE A 186 17.54 -2.22 -4.91
N THR A 187 16.97 -1.45 -4.00
CA THR A 187 15.88 -0.51 -4.31
C THR A 187 16.28 0.42 -5.46
N TYR A 188 17.46 1.05 -5.37
CA TYR A 188 17.93 1.97 -6.42
C TYR A 188 18.33 1.25 -7.70
N ILE A 189 18.90 0.03 -7.59
CA ILE A 189 19.19 -0.80 -8.75
C ILE A 189 17.91 -1.17 -9.49
N LEU A 190 16.86 -1.58 -8.78
CA LEU A 190 15.57 -1.92 -9.38
C LEU A 190 14.91 -0.70 -10.04
N ILE A 191 14.98 0.48 -9.41
CA ILE A 191 14.48 1.72 -10.03
C ILE A 191 15.23 2.00 -11.33
N ALA A 192 16.56 1.96 -11.30
CA ALA A 192 17.37 2.20 -12.49
C ALA A 192 17.09 1.17 -13.59
N PHE A 193 16.92 -0.11 -13.22
CA PHE A 193 16.60 -1.17 -14.16
C PHE A 193 15.22 -0.97 -14.82
N ASN A 194 14.18 -0.66 -14.04
CA ASN A 194 12.84 -0.36 -14.60
C ASN A 194 12.88 0.84 -15.55
N VAL A 195 13.60 1.91 -15.18
CA VAL A 195 13.75 3.09 -16.06
C VAL A 195 14.48 2.73 -17.36
N LEU A 196 15.53 1.92 -17.30
CA LEU A 196 16.26 1.47 -18.50
C LEU A 196 15.39 0.60 -19.41
N ILE A 197 14.63 -0.34 -18.84
CA ILE A 197 13.68 -1.16 -19.60
C ILE A 197 12.61 -0.28 -20.24
N PHE A 198 12.08 0.71 -19.53
CA PHE A 198 11.08 1.62 -20.09
C PHE A 198 11.66 2.48 -21.22
N ILE A 199 12.89 2.96 -21.09
CA ILE A 199 13.57 3.68 -22.20
C ILE A 199 13.72 2.74 -23.41
N PHE A 200 14.10 1.48 -23.19
CA PHE A 200 14.16 0.50 -24.27
C PHE A 200 12.78 0.26 -24.89
N GLN A 201 11.74 0.12 -24.09
CA GLN A 201 10.35 -0.07 -24.53
C GLN A 201 9.89 1.06 -25.46
N ILE A 202 10.07 2.34 -25.07
CA ILE A 202 9.65 3.48 -25.89
C ILE A 202 10.52 3.73 -27.14
N THR A 203 11.72 3.18 -27.20
CA THR A 203 12.60 3.30 -28.37
C THR A 203 12.46 2.13 -29.35
N SER A 204 11.87 1.02 -28.93
CA SER A 204 11.70 -0.19 -29.74
C SER A 204 10.30 -0.32 -30.38
N GLY A 205 9.31 0.46 -29.93
CA GLY A 205 7.95 0.40 -30.46
C GLY A 205 7.08 1.57 -30.01
N GLU A 206 5.82 1.54 -30.40
CA GLU A 206 4.84 2.55 -30.01
C GLU A 206 4.43 2.39 -28.55
N MET A 207 4.42 3.51 -27.83
CA MET A 207 3.90 3.56 -26.46
C MET A 207 2.38 3.32 -26.49
N GLU A 208 1.84 2.58 -25.55
CA GLU A 208 0.42 2.23 -25.42
C GLU A 208 -0.07 1.17 -26.44
N ASN A 209 0.81 0.64 -27.29
CA ASN A 209 0.47 -0.50 -28.13
C ASN A 209 0.53 -1.80 -27.30
N THR A 210 -0.62 -2.44 -27.13
CA THR A 210 -0.76 -3.69 -26.34
C THR A 210 0.06 -4.84 -26.95
N GLN A 211 0.08 -4.96 -28.29
CA GLN A 211 0.86 -5.99 -28.96
C GLN A 211 2.36 -5.82 -28.70
N HIS A 212 2.88 -4.59 -28.74
CA HIS A 212 4.27 -4.32 -28.40
C HIS A 212 4.61 -4.73 -26.95
N LEU A 213 3.68 -4.53 -25.99
CA LEU A 213 3.86 -5.00 -24.61
C LEU A 213 3.90 -6.53 -24.52
N ILE A 214 3.04 -7.22 -25.28
CA ILE A 214 3.00 -8.69 -25.37
C ILE A 214 4.34 -9.19 -25.92
N ASP A 215 4.83 -8.62 -27.00
CA ASP A 215 6.11 -8.98 -27.65
C ASP A 215 7.31 -8.77 -26.72
N MET A 216 7.25 -7.73 -25.88
CA MET A 216 8.27 -7.48 -24.85
C MET A 216 8.18 -8.37 -23.61
N GLY A 217 7.14 -9.21 -23.49
CA GLY A 217 6.99 -10.16 -22.40
C GLY A 217 6.07 -9.71 -21.28
N ALA A 218 5.02 -8.94 -21.58
CA ALA A 218 3.92 -8.70 -20.66
C ALA A 218 3.20 -10.01 -20.29
N ASN A 219 2.55 -10.04 -19.13
CA ASN A 219 1.75 -11.18 -18.70
C ASN A 219 0.47 -11.24 -19.55
N PHE A 220 0.39 -12.24 -20.40
CA PHE A 220 -0.72 -12.47 -21.30
C PHE A 220 -1.11 -13.95 -21.23
N ASN A 221 -2.38 -14.21 -20.89
CA ASN A 221 -2.84 -15.52 -20.47
C ASN A 221 -2.66 -16.61 -21.54
N LEU A 222 -2.92 -16.30 -22.82
CA LEU A 222 -2.76 -17.28 -23.92
C LEU A 222 -1.33 -17.77 -24.01
N LEU A 223 -0.36 -16.87 -24.10
CA LEU A 223 1.05 -17.24 -24.22
C LEU A 223 1.60 -17.91 -22.95
N VAL A 224 1.07 -17.58 -21.77
CA VAL A 224 1.37 -18.31 -20.54
C VAL A 224 0.87 -19.76 -20.62
N MET A 225 -0.31 -19.99 -21.17
CA MET A 225 -0.87 -21.34 -21.39
C MET A 225 -0.08 -22.13 -22.44
N GLU A 226 0.50 -21.49 -23.44
CA GLU A 226 1.43 -22.05 -24.39
C GLU A 226 2.81 -22.40 -23.80
N GLY A 227 3.04 -22.06 -22.52
CA GLY A 227 4.26 -22.40 -21.79
C GLY A 227 5.25 -21.25 -21.57
N GLU A 228 4.92 -20.03 -21.93
CA GLU A 228 5.76 -18.86 -21.72
C GLU A 228 5.67 -18.34 -20.28
N TRP A 229 5.91 -19.21 -19.28
CA TRP A 229 5.80 -18.89 -17.84
C TRP A 229 6.76 -17.81 -17.36
N TRP A 230 7.84 -17.52 -18.12
CA TRP A 230 8.77 -16.44 -17.86
C TRP A 230 8.08 -15.06 -17.87
N ARG A 231 6.90 -14.92 -18.51
CA ARG A 231 6.09 -13.70 -18.55
C ARG A 231 5.62 -13.25 -17.17
N PHE A 232 5.40 -14.18 -16.23
CA PHE A 232 5.12 -13.84 -14.85
C PHE A 232 6.22 -12.99 -14.20
N PHE A 233 7.45 -13.11 -14.69
CA PHE A 233 8.59 -12.36 -14.17
C PHE A 233 8.91 -11.12 -14.98
N THR A 234 8.91 -11.18 -16.30
CA THR A 234 9.26 -10.05 -17.17
C THR A 234 8.23 -8.93 -17.13
N SER A 235 6.95 -9.26 -17.00
CA SER A 235 5.86 -8.28 -16.85
C SER A 235 6.07 -7.30 -15.70
N MET A 236 6.79 -7.70 -14.65
CA MET A 236 7.09 -6.85 -13.50
C MET A 236 7.97 -5.64 -13.81
N PHE A 237 8.60 -5.58 -14.99
CA PHE A 237 9.51 -4.51 -15.41
C PHE A 237 8.95 -3.64 -16.53
N LEU A 238 7.87 -4.06 -17.17
CA LEU A 238 7.20 -3.32 -18.24
C LEU A 238 6.18 -2.33 -17.68
N HIS A 239 5.93 -1.23 -18.38
CA HIS A 239 4.98 -0.21 -17.94
C HIS A 239 4.18 0.32 -19.12
N LEU A 240 2.86 0.45 -18.96
CA LEU A 240 1.93 0.92 -19.99
C LEU A 240 2.26 2.34 -20.49
N ASN A 241 2.59 3.25 -19.56
CA ASN A 241 2.91 4.64 -19.88
C ASN A 241 3.83 5.27 -18.82
N PHE A 242 4.27 6.51 -19.11
CA PHE A 242 5.18 7.26 -18.24
C PHE A 242 4.61 7.51 -16.84
N LEU A 243 3.32 7.83 -16.72
CA LEU A 243 2.69 8.08 -15.41
C LEU A 243 2.69 6.81 -14.56
N HIS A 244 2.39 5.65 -15.18
CA HIS A 244 2.43 4.36 -14.51
C HIS A 244 3.84 4.03 -13.99
N LEU A 245 4.88 4.20 -14.82
CA LEU A 245 6.27 4.05 -14.37
C LEU A 245 6.60 5.00 -13.21
N MET A 246 6.29 6.28 -13.36
CA MET A 246 6.61 7.31 -12.36
C MET A 246 6.00 6.98 -10.99
N MET A 247 4.72 6.59 -10.96
CA MET A 247 4.04 6.22 -9.72
C MET A 247 4.64 4.96 -9.08
N ASN A 248 4.98 3.95 -9.89
CA ASN A 248 5.65 2.75 -9.40
C ASN A 248 7.04 3.06 -8.85
N MET A 249 7.85 3.87 -9.53
CA MET A 249 9.20 4.23 -9.08
C MET A 249 9.15 5.08 -7.81
N LEU A 250 8.19 5.98 -7.68
CA LEU A 250 7.98 6.76 -6.46
C LEU A 250 7.61 5.85 -5.29
N ALA A 251 6.69 4.92 -5.48
CA ALA A 251 6.31 3.94 -4.47
C ALA A 251 7.50 3.04 -4.10
N LEU A 252 8.24 2.52 -5.09
CA LEU A 252 9.42 1.70 -4.87
C LEU A 252 10.52 2.47 -4.13
N PHE A 253 10.73 3.74 -4.44
CA PHE A 253 11.71 4.59 -3.75
C PHE A 253 11.44 4.66 -2.23
N TYR A 254 10.20 4.90 -1.83
CA TYR A 254 9.85 5.01 -0.40
C TYR A 254 9.69 3.66 0.28
N LEU A 255 8.88 2.76 -0.29
CA LEU A 255 8.59 1.46 0.33
C LEU A 255 9.77 0.51 0.21
N GLY A 256 10.40 0.46 -0.95
CA GLY A 256 11.57 -0.39 -1.20
C GLY A 256 12.71 -0.05 -0.24
N ALA A 257 13.05 1.24 -0.13
CA ALA A 257 14.10 1.67 0.79
C ALA A 257 13.77 1.31 2.24
N ALA A 258 12.52 1.49 2.68
CA ALA A 258 12.09 1.15 4.03
C ALA A 258 12.19 -0.37 4.29
N ILE A 259 11.70 -1.21 3.37
CA ILE A 259 11.75 -2.67 3.51
C ILE A 259 13.18 -3.19 3.45
N GLU A 260 14.01 -2.67 2.54
CA GLU A 260 15.42 -3.07 2.44
C GLU A 260 16.20 -2.70 3.71
N GLN A 261 15.88 -1.56 4.35
CA GLN A 261 16.45 -1.16 5.63
C GLN A 261 16.00 -2.05 6.79
N ILE A 262 14.72 -2.47 6.82
CA ILE A 262 14.15 -3.27 7.90
C ILE A 262 14.51 -4.75 7.77
N PHE A 263 14.33 -5.35 6.59
CA PHE A 263 14.50 -6.78 6.37
C PHE A 263 15.91 -7.17 5.90
N GLY A 264 16.66 -6.20 5.36
CA GLY A 264 17.95 -6.44 4.74
C GLY A 264 17.83 -6.81 3.25
N ARG A 265 18.95 -6.64 2.52
CA ARG A 265 19.03 -6.72 1.06
C ARG A 265 18.46 -8.00 0.47
N ILE A 266 18.91 -9.16 0.96
CA ILE A 266 18.53 -10.45 0.38
C ILE A 266 17.05 -10.77 0.63
N ARG A 267 16.54 -10.50 1.85
CA ARG A 267 15.10 -10.72 2.14
C ARG A 267 14.22 -9.75 1.35
N PHE A 268 14.66 -8.51 1.16
CA PHE A 268 13.98 -7.53 0.31
C PHE A 268 13.81 -8.07 -1.12
N LEU A 269 14.86 -8.63 -1.73
CA LEU A 269 14.78 -9.23 -3.06
C LEU A 269 13.79 -10.41 -3.11
N PHE A 270 13.84 -11.31 -2.13
CA PHE A 270 12.87 -12.40 -2.06
C PHE A 270 11.44 -11.90 -1.92
N ILE A 271 11.18 -10.90 -1.07
CA ILE A 271 9.86 -10.32 -0.90
C ILE A 271 9.38 -9.68 -2.20
N TYR A 272 10.24 -8.89 -2.85
CA TYR A 272 9.93 -8.21 -4.10
C TYR A 272 9.61 -9.19 -5.22
N PHE A 273 10.53 -10.12 -5.51
CA PHE A 273 10.38 -11.02 -6.65
C PHE A 273 9.36 -12.13 -6.44
N LEU A 274 9.40 -12.82 -5.31
CA LEU A 274 8.45 -13.91 -5.07
C LEU A 274 7.04 -13.39 -4.77
N GLY A 275 6.93 -12.27 -4.06
CA GLY A 275 5.64 -11.61 -3.87
C GLY A 275 5.09 -11.04 -5.17
N GLY A 276 5.93 -10.44 -6.02
CA GLY A 276 5.56 -9.99 -7.36
C GLY A 276 5.14 -11.15 -8.26
N LEU A 277 5.85 -12.27 -8.22
CA LEU A 277 5.49 -13.50 -8.94
C LEU A 277 4.09 -13.99 -8.53
N THR A 278 3.77 -14.00 -7.22
CA THR A 278 2.41 -14.34 -6.76
C THR A 278 1.38 -13.34 -7.28
N GLY A 279 1.76 -12.04 -7.38
CA GLY A 279 0.93 -11.02 -8.03
C GLY A 279 0.64 -11.35 -9.48
N SER A 280 1.67 -11.66 -10.28
CA SER A 280 1.51 -12.02 -11.69
C SER A 280 0.68 -13.31 -11.88
N ILE A 281 0.85 -14.31 -11.01
CA ILE A 281 0.01 -15.53 -11.01
C ILE A 281 -1.43 -15.20 -10.66
N ALA A 282 -1.67 -14.29 -9.72
CA ALA A 282 -3.03 -13.87 -9.37
C ALA A 282 -3.67 -13.02 -10.48
N SER A 283 -2.89 -12.21 -11.21
CA SER A 283 -3.32 -11.59 -12.46
C SER A 283 -3.82 -12.62 -13.46
N PHE A 284 -3.01 -13.63 -13.77
CA PHE A 284 -3.38 -14.75 -14.64
C PHE A 284 -4.65 -15.47 -14.18
N ALA A 285 -4.89 -15.53 -12.86
CA ALA A 285 -6.07 -16.21 -12.29
C ALA A 285 -7.37 -15.39 -12.37
N PHE A 286 -7.29 -14.06 -12.36
CA PHE A 286 -8.47 -13.19 -12.18
C PHE A 286 -8.62 -12.10 -13.24
N SER A 287 -7.72 -11.99 -14.20
CA SER A 287 -7.76 -11.01 -15.28
C SER A 287 -7.46 -11.67 -16.61
N ILE A 288 -8.25 -11.37 -17.63
CA ILE A 288 -7.96 -11.75 -19.03
C ILE A 288 -7.12 -10.68 -19.75
N ASN A 289 -7.03 -9.49 -19.16
CA ASN A 289 -6.30 -8.37 -19.77
C ASN A 289 -4.79 -8.58 -19.67
N VAL A 290 -4.06 -8.02 -20.63
CA VAL A 290 -2.60 -7.95 -20.60
C VAL A 290 -2.15 -7.16 -19.37
N SER A 291 -1.28 -7.76 -18.56
CA SER A 291 -0.80 -7.15 -17.32
C SER A 291 0.70 -6.85 -17.38
N ALA A 292 1.05 -5.62 -17.00
CA ALA A 292 2.42 -5.13 -16.95
C ALA A 292 2.58 -4.10 -15.83
N GLY A 293 3.66 -4.18 -15.07
CA GLY A 293 3.99 -3.20 -14.02
C GLY A 293 4.67 -3.80 -12.80
N ALA A 294 5.47 -2.98 -12.12
CA ALA A 294 6.10 -3.33 -10.85
C ALA A 294 5.11 -3.35 -9.67
N SER A 295 3.84 -2.99 -9.90
CA SER A 295 2.86 -2.75 -8.84
C SER A 295 2.57 -3.98 -7.98
N GLY A 296 2.47 -5.18 -8.55
CA GLY A 296 2.33 -6.43 -7.80
C GLY A 296 3.46 -6.66 -6.80
N ALA A 297 4.71 -6.41 -7.21
CA ALA A 297 5.87 -6.48 -6.34
C ALA A 297 5.90 -5.35 -5.28
N ILE A 298 5.42 -4.15 -5.63
CA ILE A 298 5.26 -3.04 -4.67
C ILE A 298 4.19 -3.38 -3.63
N PHE A 299 3.08 -4.00 -4.03
CA PHE A 299 2.08 -4.51 -3.09
C PHE A 299 2.63 -5.61 -2.18
N ALA A 300 3.59 -6.43 -2.66
CA ALA A 300 4.32 -7.35 -1.80
C ALA A 300 5.12 -6.64 -0.69
N LEU A 301 5.68 -5.46 -0.98
CA LEU A 301 6.33 -4.64 0.04
C LEU A 301 5.33 -4.09 1.08
N PHE A 302 4.11 -3.72 0.68
CA PHE A 302 3.04 -3.42 1.64
C PHE A 302 2.71 -4.64 2.51
N GLY A 303 2.62 -5.85 1.94
CA GLY A 303 2.43 -7.09 2.68
C GLY A 303 3.51 -7.30 3.75
N ALA A 304 4.77 -7.05 3.42
CA ALA A 304 5.89 -7.11 4.36
C ALA A 304 5.78 -6.04 5.47
N LEU A 305 5.32 -4.82 5.16
CA LEU A 305 5.09 -3.78 6.17
C LEU A 305 3.93 -4.13 7.10
N LEU A 306 2.87 -4.78 6.61
CA LEU A 306 1.79 -5.28 7.46
C LEU A 306 2.30 -6.34 8.44
N LEU A 307 3.13 -7.29 7.98
CA LEU A 307 3.78 -8.25 8.87
C LEU A 307 4.67 -7.55 9.90
N PHE A 308 5.47 -6.58 9.48
CA PHE A 308 6.29 -5.77 10.40
C PHE A 308 5.40 -5.08 11.45
N GLY A 309 4.25 -4.54 11.04
CA GLY A 309 3.26 -3.94 11.92
C GLY A 309 2.67 -4.92 12.95
N LEU A 310 2.47 -6.18 12.59
CA LEU A 310 2.02 -7.22 13.52
C LEU A 310 3.11 -7.59 14.55
N ILE A 311 4.38 -7.67 14.12
CA ILE A 311 5.51 -8.03 14.98
C ILE A 311 5.92 -6.89 15.92
N TYR A 312 5.92 -5.65 15.41
CA TYR A 312 6.36 -4.44 16.10
C TYR A 312 5.26 -3.38 16.16
N LYS A 313 4.05 -3.80 16.55
CA LYS A 313 2.82 -2.98 16.55
C LYS A 313 3.01 -1.56 17.10
N LYS A 314 3.68 -1.44 18.25
CA LYS A 314 3.90 -0.15 18.92
C LYS A 314 4.78 0.78 18.08
N ILE A 315 5.90 0.26 17.58
CA ILE A 315 6.85 1.03 16.78
C ILE A 315 6.20 1.43 15.44
N PHE A 316 5.55 0.48 14.76
CA PHE A 316 4.87 0.70 13.50
C PHE A 316 3.83 1.83 13.59
N LEU A 317 2.90 1.74 14.55
CA LEU A 317 1.85 2.76 14.73
C LEU A 317 2.39 4.13 15.13
N GLN A 318 3.53 4.18 15.82
CA GLN A 318 4.16 5.44 16.23
C GLN A 318 4.99 6.12 15.14
N THR A 319 5.42 5.39 14.11
CA THR A 319 6.35 5.92 13.09
C THR A 319 5.69 6.07 11.72
N MET A 320 5.15 5.00 11.16
CA MET A 320 4.69 4.97 9.78
C MET A 320 3.31 4.34 9.57
N GLY A 321 2.74 3.69 10.59
CA GLY A 321 1.58 2.82 10.43
C GLY A 321 0.37 3.54 9.86
N PHE A 322 0.04 4.75 10.35
CA PHE A 322 -1.10 5.51 9.84
C PHE A 322 -0.94 5.86 8.35
N ASN A 323 0.24 6.38 7.96
CA ASN A 323 0.50 6.76 6.57
C ASN A 323 0.48 5.55 5.63
N ILE A 324 1.08 4.42 6.05
CA ILE A 324 1.09 3.19 5.26
C ILE A 324 -0.34 2.65 5.07
N MET A 325 -1.15 2.60 6.13
CA MET A 325 -2.54 2.13 6.05
C MET A 325 -3.40 3.07 5.18
N LEU A 326 -3.17 4.38 5.27
CA LEU A 326 -3.86 5.36 4.45
C LEU A 326 -3.50 5.20 2.96
N ILE A 327 -2.20 5.13 2.63
CA ILE A 327 -1.75 4.95 1.25
C ILE A 327 -2.25 3.62 0.68
N LEU A 328 -2.13 2.53 1.43
CA LEU A 328 -2.65 1.22 1.02
C LEU A 328 -4.16 1.29 0.76
N GLY A 329 -4.92 1.90 1.68
CA GLY A 329 -6.37 2.06 1.53
C GLY A 329 -6.75 2.88 0.30
N ILE A 330 -6.06 4.00 0.03
CA ILE A 330 -6.27 4.81 -1.17
C ILE A 330 -5.96 3.99 -2.44
N ASN A 331 -4.84 3.27 -2.48
CA ASN A 331 -4.48 2.45 -3.64
C ASN A 331 -5.51 1.32 -3.89
N LEU A 332 -6.05 0.70 -2.84
CA LEU A 332 -7.12 -0.30 -2.99
C LEU A 332 -8.40 0.33 -3.54
N VAL A 333 -8.84 1.48 -3.00
CA VAL A 333 -10.03 2.18 -3.48
C VAL A 333 -9.88 2.56 -4.96
N ILE A 334 -8.75 3.16 -5.34
CA ILE A 334 -8.46 3.53 -6.72
C ILE A 334 -8.44 2.28 -7.61
N GLY A 335 -7.79 1.20 -7.18
CA GLY A 335 -7.67 -0.03 -7.94
C GLY A 335 -9.02 -0.72 -8.20
N PHE A 336 -9.97 -0.66 -7.26
CA PHE A 336 -11.32 -1.18 -7.49
C PHE A 336 -12.22 -0.24 -8.29
N THR A 337 -11.83 1.03 -8.46
CA THR A 337 -12.64 2.03 -9.17
C THR A 337 -12.23 2.15 -10.63
N ILE A 338 -10.94 1.93 -10.93
CA ILE A 338 -10.36 2.07 -12.28
C ILE A 338 -10.20 0.67 -12.88
N PRO A 339 -10.98 0.30 -13.94
CA PRO A 339 -10.99 -1.05 -14.51
C PRO A 339 -9.64 -1.50 -15.08
N GLU A 340 -8.81 -0.55 -15.53
CA GLU A 340 -7.49 -0.81 -16.12
C GLU A 340 -6.44 -1.22 -15.07
N ILE A 341 -6.76 -1.11 -13.77
CA ILE A 341 -5.85 -1.49 -12.69
C ILE A 341 -6.06 -2.96 -12.33
N ASP A 342 -5.02 -3.74 -12.49
CA ASP A 342 -5.01 -5.16 -12.17
C ASP A 342 -5.03 -5.41 -10.66
N MET A 343 -6.25 -5.54 -10.11
CA MET A 343 -6.44 -5.83 -8.69
C MET A 343 -6.04 -7.26 -8.30
N GLY A 344 -6.07 -8.20 -9.25
CA GLY A 344 -5.54 -9.55 -9.06
C GLY A 344 -4.05 -9.49 -8.70
N ALA A 345 -3.26 -8.79 -9.51
CA ALA A 345 -1.84 -8.58 -9.27
C ALA A 345 -1.56 -7.90 -7.91
N HIS A 346 -2.35 -6.87 -7.56
CA HIS A 346 -2.18 -6.13 -6.32
C HIS A 346 -2.46 -7.00 -5.08
N LEU A 347 -3.61 -7.67 -5.03
CA LEU A 347 -4.00 -8.50 -3.88
C LEU A 347 -3.13 -9.76 -3.78
N GLY A 348 -2.81 -10.39 -4.91
CA GLY A 348 -1.87 -11.51 -4.96
C GLY A 348 -0.48 -11.12 -4.46
N GLY A 349 0.02 -9.98 -4.91
CA GLY A 349 1.29 -9.41 -4.45
C GLY A 349 1.28 -9.13 -2.93
N LEU A 350 0.24 -8.47 -2.43
CA LEU A 350 0.08 -8.18 -0.99
C LEU A 350 0.11 -9.46 -0.14
N ALA A 351 -0.67 -10.47 -0.52
CA ALA A 351 -0.75 -11.74 0.20
C ALA A 351 0.57 -12.55 0.10
N GLY A 352 1.11 -12.68 -1.12
CA GLY A 352 2.39 -13.36 -1.37
C GLY A 352 3.54 -12.70 -0.63
N GLY A 353 3.62 -11.36 -0.69
CA GLY A 353 4.64 -10.59 0.01
C GLY A 353 4.56 -10.71 1.52
N PHE A 354 3.36 -10.71 2.10
CA PHE A 354 3.15 -10.98 3.53
C PHE A 354 3.67 -12.37 3.92
N LEU A 355 3.32 -13.40 3.15
CA LEU A 355 3.73 -14.78 3.43
C LEU A 355 5.25 -14.98 3.27
N ILE A 356 5.85 -14.45 2.21
CA ILE A 356 7.30 -14.52 2.01
C ILE A 356 8.05 -13.71 3.08
N ALA A 357 7.57 -12.54 3.45
CA ALA A 357 8.15 -11.78 4.56
C ALA A 357 8.06 -12.56 5.89
N ALA A 358 6.96 -13.28 6.13
CA ALA A 358 6.80 -14.14 7.29
C ALA A 358 7.72 -15.37 7.25
N ALA A 359 7.96 -15.96 6.07
CA ALA A 359 8.90 -17.05 5.88
C ALA A 359 10.36 -16.59 6.05
N ALA A 360 10.73 -15.44 5.48
CA ALA A 360 12.05 -14.84 5.63
C ALA A 360 12.30 -14.29 7.05
N TYR A 361 11.25 -13.86 7.70
CA TYR A 361 11.16 -13.25 9.02
C TYR A 361 12.03 -12.00 9.21
N VAL A 362 11.69 -11.20 10.22
CA VAL A 362 12.48 -9.99 10.54
C VAL A 362 13.83 -10.39 11.12
N PRO A 363 14.95 -9.67 10.79
CA PRO A 363 16.26 -9.92 11.37
C PRO A 363 16.22 -9.99 12.91
N ASN A 364 17.08 -10.84 13.48
CA ASN A 364 17.24 -11.07 14.92
C ASN A 364 16.03 -11.69 15.67
N LYS A 365 14.94 -12.02 14.95
CA LYS A 365 13.85 -12.84 15.51
C LYS A 365 13.73 -14.11 14.69
N LYS A 366 13.76 -15.27 15.33
CA LYS A 366 13.63 -16.57 14.66
C LYS A 366 12.45 -17.33 15.27
N ASN A 367 11.52 -17.76 14.40
CA ASN A 367 10.46 -18.69 14.76
C ASN A 367 10.30 -19.70 13.61
N LYS A 368 11.09 -20.78 13.68
CA LYS A 368 11.15 -21.78 12.61
C LYS A 368 9.80 -22.38 12.25
N LYS A 369 8.89 -22.57 13.24
CA LYS A 369 7.55 -23.11 13.01
C LYS A 369 6.71 -22.14 12.16
N ASN A 370 6.69 -20.86 12.51
CA ASN A 370 5.93 -19.85 11.78
C ASN A 370 6.53 -19.60 10.39
N GLN A 371 7.86 -19.63 10.26
CA GLN A 371 8.55 -19.50 8.97
C GLN A 371 8.19 -20.64 8.02
N LEU A 372 8.20 -21.90 8.51
CA LEU A 372 7.81 -23.06 7.71
C LEU A 372 6.34 -22.98 7.31
N LEU A 373 5.46 -22.65 8.26
CA LEU A 373 4.02 -22.50 8.00
C LEU A 373 3.74 -21.42 6.95
N ALA A 374 4.43 -20.28 7.04
CA ALA A 374 4.30 -19.20 6.06
C ALA A 374 4.83 -19.61 4.68
N LEU A 375 5.94 -20.34 4.62
CA LEU A 375 6.47 -20.87 3.36
C LEU A 375 5.51 -21.87 2.71
N VAL A 376 4.95 -22.78 3.49
CA VAL A 376 3.91 -23.71 3.02
C VAL A 376 2.68 -22.95 2.53
N GLY A 377 2.23 -21.94 3.31
CA GLY A 377 1.11 -21.08 2.91
C GLY A 377 1.37 -20.34 1.60
N PHE A 378 2.60 -19.84 1.40
CA PHE A 378 3.02 -19.20 0.15
C PHE A 378 2.94 -20.17 -1.04
N VAL A 379 3.47 -21.37 -0.90
CA VAL A 379 3.45 -22.39 -1.95
C VAL A 379 2.01 -22.80 -2.28
N VAL A 380 1.19 -23.06 -1.26
CA VAL A 380 -0.22 -23.43 -1.43
C VAL A 380 -1.00 -22.31 -2.11
N LEU A 381 -0.79 -21.05 -1.70
CA LEU A 381 -1.44 -19.90 -2.35
C LEU A 381 -1.03 -19.79 -3.83
N SER A 382 0.26 -19.80 -4.13
CA SER A 382 0.76 -19.63 -5.49
C SER A 382 0.33 -20.78 -6.43
N LEU A 383 0.42 -22.04 -5.95
CA LEU A 383 -0.04 -23.20 -6.71
C LEU A 383 -1.57 -23.21 -6.88
N GLY A 384 -2.30 -22.86 -5.83
CA GLY A 384 -3.76 -22.78 -5.88
C GLY A 384 -4.24 -21.73 -6.89
N LEU A 385 -3.63 -20.55 -6.89
CA LEU A 385 -3.89 -19.50 -7.87
C LEU A 385 -3.54 -19.95 -9.29
N PHE A 386 -2.41 -20.61 -9.47
CA PHE A 386 -1.99 -21.10 -10.79
C PHE A 386 -2.96 -22.16 -11.32
N ILE A 387 -3.32 -23.15 -10.51
CA ILE A 387 -4.27 -24.22 -10.91
C ILE A 387 -5.65 -23.63 -11.22
N TYR A 388 -6.13 -22.71 -10.37
CA TYR A 388 -7.39 -22.02 -10.61
C TYR A 388 -7.35 -21.22 -11.91
N GLY A 389 -6.31 -20.41 -12.11
CA GLY A 389 -6.13 -19.61 -13.32
C GLY A 389 -6.03 -20.47 -14.58
N TRP A 390 -5.29 -21.57 -14.51
CA TRP A 390 -5.23 -22.52 -15.63
C TRP A 390 -6.61 -23.09 -16.00
N SER A 391 -7.35 -23.55 -15.00
CA SER A 391 -8.70 -24.10 -15.22
C SER A 391 -9.68 -23.04 -15.72
N PHE A 392 -9.61 -21.82 -15.19
CA PHE A 392 -10.48 -20.71 -15.60
C PHE A 392 -10.18 -20.29 -17.04
N ASN A 393 -8.92 -20.06 -17.38
CA ASN A 393 -8.51 -19.59 -18.71
C ASN A 393 -8.75 -20.64 -19.80
N SER A 394 -8.57 -21.93 -19.48
CA SER A 394 -8.83 -23.00 -20.46
C SER A 394 -10.32 -23.16 -20.83
N SER A 395 -11.22 -22.59 -20.04
CA SER A 395 -12.67 -22.64 -20.28
C SER A 395 -13.32 -21.28 -20.52
N SER A 396 -12.51 -20.19 -20.57
CA SER A 396 -13.04 -18.84 -20.79
C SER A 396 -13.38 -18.61 -22.27
N PRO A 397 -14.64 -18.36 -22.60
CA PRO A 397 -15.03 -18.05 -23.98
C PRO A 397 -14.44 -16.71 -24.43
N GLU A 398 -14.28 -15.72 -23.54
CA GLU A 398 -13.65 -14.43 -23.87
C GLU A 398 -12.19 -14.63 -24.31
N LEU A 399 -11.46 -15.52 -23.64
CA LEU A 399 -10.07 -15.82 -24.01
C LEU A 399 -10.00 -16.59 -25.35
N LYS A 400 -10.91 -17.53 -25.60
CA LYS A 400 -11.05 -18.21 -26.89
C LYS A 400 -11.36 -17.21 -28.02
N LEU A 401 -12.17 -16.16 -27.76
CA LEU A 401 -12.44 -15.12 -28.75
C LEU A 401 -11.18 -14.35 -29.12
N ILE A 402 -10.39 -13.94 -28.14
CA ILE A 402 -9.09 -13.27 -28.38
C ILE A 402 -8.15 -14.21 -29.16
N GLU A 403 -8.15 -15.51 -28.86
CA GLU A 403 -7.36 -16.50 -29.60
C GLU A 403 -7.78 -16.60 -31.06
N VAL A 404 -9.09 -16.61 -31.33
CA VAL A 404 -9.62 -16.56 -32.71
C VAL A 404 -9.14 -15.32 -33.44
N GLU A 405 -9.24 -14.12 -32.82
CA GLU A 405 -8.75 -12.86 -33.39
C GLU A 405 -7.27 -12.93 -33.73
N MET A 406 -6.44 -13.46 -32.84
CA MET A 406 -5.00 -13.63 -33.08
C MET A 406 -4.72 -14.56 -34.27
N GLN A 407 -5.42 -15.70 -34.36
CA GLN A 407 -5.25 -16.61 -35.49
C GLN A 407 -5.66 -15.97 -36.82
N LEU A 408 -6.70 -15.13 -36.83
CA LEU A 408 -7.09 -14.36 -38.00
C LEU A 408 -6.03 -13.34 -38.42
N GLU A 409 -5.42 -12.63 -37.47
CA GLU A 409 -4.33 -11.67 -37.77
C GLU A 409 -3.09 -12.36 -38.35
N GLU A 410 -2.79 -13.58 -37.90
CA GLU A 410 -1.71 -14.42 -38.41
C GLU A 410 -2.05 -15.14 -39.72
N ASN A 411 -3.26 -14.99 -40.24
CA ASN A 411 -3.82 -15.66 -41.42
C ASN A 411 -3.91 -17.22 -41.28
N HIS A 412 -4.06 -17.68 -40.04
CA HIS A 412 -4.29 -19.11 -39.73
C HIS A 412 -5.80 -19.40 -39.71
N PHE A 413 -6.49 -19.26 -40.87
CA PHE A 413 -7.95 -19.26 -40.96
C PHE A 413 -8.56 -20.58 -40.53
N ASN A 414 -7.98 -21.73 -40.89
CA ASN A 414 -8.47 -23.05 -40.50
C ASN A 414 -8.42 -23.28 -38.99
N GLU A 415 -7.40 -22.75 -38.32
CA GLU A 415 -7.25 -22.76 -36.86
C GLU A 415 -8.32 -21.90 -36.19
N ALA A 416 -8.53 -20.69 -36.71
CA ALA A 416 -9.58 -19.78 -36.25
C ALA A 416 -10.98 -20.41 -36.36
N ILE A 417 -11.30 -21.11 -37.48
CA ILE A 417 -12.54 -21.85 -37.67
C ILE A 417 -12.70 -22.94 -36.60
N SER A 418 -11.63 -23.71 -36.37
CA SER A 418 -11.66 -24.82 -35.39
C SER A 418 -11.94 -24.32 -33.97
N ILE A 419 -11.22 -23.27 -33.53
CA ILE A 419 -11.35 -22.67 -32.19
C ILE A 419 -12.73 -22.03 -32.02
N ALA A 420 -13.21 -21.28 -33.01
CA ALA A 420 -14.53 -20.66 -32.97
C ALA A 420 -15.66 -21.70 -32.93
N THR A 421 -15.52 -22.81 -33.68
CA THR A 421 -16.49 -23.90 -33.67
C THR A 421 -16.57 -24.59 -32.30
N GLU A 422 -15.42 -24.92 -31.71
CA GLU A 422 -15.36 -25.45 -30.34
C GLU A 422 -15.98 -24.49 -29.32
N ALA A 423 -15.67 -23.18 -29.45
CA ALA A 423 -16.21 -22.18 -28.55
C ALA A 423 -17.75 -22.06 -28.67
N LEU A 424 -18.30 -22.11 -29.88
CA LEU A 424 -19.74 -22.08 -30.13
C LEU A 424 -20.46 -23.30 -29.55
N ASP A 425 -19.82 -24.50 -29.60
CA ASP A 425 -20.37 -25.72 -29.01
C ASP A 425 -20.42 -25.67 -27.47
N ASP A 426 -19.45 -24.99 -26.85
CA ASP A 426 -19.28 -24.97 -25.40
C ASP A 426 -19.96 -23.77 -24.72
N THR A 427 -20.18 -22.64 -25.43
CA THR A 427 -20.72 -21.42 -24.82
C THR A 427 -22.24 -21.32 -24.95
N ASN A 428 -22.86 -20.81 -23.87
CA ASN A 428 -24.27 -20.39 -23.90
C ASN A 428 -24.37 -18.85 -23.70
N ASP A 429 -23.27 -18.12 -23.83
CA ASP A 429 -23.27 -16.68 -23.67
C ASP A 429 -23.72 -16.00 -24.97
N GLU A 430 -25.00 -15.64 -25.02
CA GLU A 430 -25.61 -14.94 -26.15
C GLU A 430 -24.93 -13.61 -26.50
N THR A 431 -24.11 -13.06 -25.61
CA THR A 431 -23.36 -11.82 -25.88
C THR A 431 -22.11 -12.08 -26.71
N LEU A 432 -21.51 -13.27 -26.64
CA LEU A 432 -20.26 -13.63 -27.34
C LEU A 432 -20.52 -14.44 -28.63
N ILE A 433 -21.61 -15.20 -28.70
CA ILE A 433 -21.95 -16.02 -29.86
C ILE A 433 -21.86 -15.20 -31.18
N PRO A 434 -22.47 -14.00 -31.32
CA PRO A 434 -22.41 -13.27 -32.59
C PRO A 434 -21.00 -12.85 -33.00
N TYR A 435 -20.11 -12.65 -32.04
CA TYR A 435 -18.70 -12.33 -32.35
C TYR A 435 -17.94 -13.57 -32.85
N PHE A 436 -18.15 -14.74 -32.24
CA PHE A 436 -17.56 -15.98 -32.76
C PHE A 436 -18.05 -16.30 -34.17
N LEU A 437 -19.35 -16.20 -34.42
CA LEU A 437 -19.92 -16.37 -35.76
C LEU A 437 -19.34 -15.36 -36.76
N PHE A 438 -19.22 -14.11 -36.37
CA PHE A 438 -18.66 -13.07 -37.23
C PHE A 438 -17.19 -13.36 -37.60
N HIS A 439 -16.36 -13.71 -36.64
CA HIS A 439 -14.94 -14.02 -36.90
C HIS A 439 -14.77 -15.32 -37.66
N ARG A 440 -15.62 -16.35 -37.40
CA ARG A 440 -15.60 -17.59 -38.14
C ARG A 440 -16.05 -17.37 -39.59
N SER A 441 -17.08 -16.54 -39.81
CA SER A 441 -17.52 -16.18 -41.15
C SER A 441 -16.41 -15.49 -41.95
N PHE A 442 -15.63 -14.61 -41.30
CA PHE A 442 -14.47 -13.98 -41.92
C PHE A 442 -13.43 -15.01 -42.36
N ALA A 443 -13.10 -15.97 -41.50
CA ALA A 443 -12.19 -17.07 -41.84
C ALA A 443 -12.71 -17.91 -43.02
N TYR A 444 -14.00 -18.26 -43.02
CA TYR A 444 -14.65 -18.98 -44.16
C TYR A 444 -14.57 -18.18 -45.47
N ILE A 445 -14.75 -16.86 -45.42
CA ILE A 445 -14.58 -16.00 -46.60
C ILE A 445 -13.16 -16.09 -47.17
N GLN A 446 -12.13 -16.11 -46.30
CA GLN A 446 -10.73 -16.20 -46.72
C GLN A 446 -10.39 -17.56 -47.35
N GLU A 447 -11.01 -18.65 -46.83
CA GLU A 447 -10.87 -20.00 -47.36
C GLU A 447 -11.77 -20.25 -48.63
N GLY A 448 -12.66 -19.30 -48.94
CA GLY A 448 -13.56 -19.41 -50.13
C GLY A 448 -14.85 -20.18 -49.83
N GLU A 449 -15.15 -20.51 -48.62
CA GLU A 449 -16.34 -21.25 -48.13
C GLU A 449 -17.50 -20.25 -47.90
N TYR A 450 -17.97 -19.63 -48.99
CA TYR A 450 -18.93 -18.50 -48.91
C TYR A 450 -20.31 -18.91 -48.41
N THR A 451 -20.70 -20.18 -48.52
CA THR A 451 -22.00 -20.69 -48.03
C THR A 451 -21.99 -20.72 -46.49
N ASP A 452 -20.94 -21.30 -45.91
CA ASP A 452 -20.80 -21.43 -44.46
C ASP A 452 -20.63 -20.05 -43.82
N ALA A 453 -19.91 -19.15 -44.52
CA ALA A 453 -19.78 -17.76 -44.07
C ALA A 453 -21.13 -17.02 -44.03
N ALA A 454 -22.02 -17.27 -45.02
CA ALA A 454 -23.33 -16.65 -45.05
C ALA A 454 -24.24 -17.21 -43.94
N GLU A 455 -24.24 -18.54 -43.73
CA GLU A 455 -24.99 -19.18 -42.64
C GLU A 455 -24.59 -18.61 -41.26
N ASP A 456 -23.28 -18.45 -41.01
CA ASP A 456 -22.80 -17.85 -39.78
C ASP A 456 -23.30 -16.42 -39.59
N LEU A 457 -23.26 -15.58 -40.64
CA LEU A 457 -23.72 -14.20 -40.55
C LEU A 457 -25.25 -14.09 -40.44
N GLU A 458 -26.00 -14.95 -41.12
CA GLU A 458 -27.46 -15.04 -40.98
C GLU A 458 -27.86 -15.34 -39.53
N GLU A 459 -27.11 -16.22 -38.86
CA GLU A 459 -27.30 -16.52 -37.45
C GLU A 459 -26.86 -15.34 -36.57
N ALA A 460 -25.69 -14.75 -36.83
CA ALA A 460 -25.12 -13.67 -36.01
C ALA A 460 -26.04 -12.44 -35.91
N VAL A 461 -26.73 -12.09 -37.00
CA VAL A 461 -27.63 -10.92 -37.00
C VAL A 461 -28.93 -11.12 -36.23
N GLN A 462 -29.24 -12.34 -35.79
CA GLN A 462 -30.41 -12.63 -34.95
C GLN A 462 -30.19 -12.26 -33.49
N TYR A 463 -28.94 -12.05 -33.06
CA TYR A 463 -28.62 -11.72 -31.68
C TYR A 463 -28.68 -10.21 -31.42
N ASP A 464 -28.88 -9.81 -30.16
CA ASP A 464 -28.95 -8.36 -29.77
C ASP A 464 -27.60 -7.63 -29.85
N HIS A 465 -26.48 -8.35 -29.71
CA HIS A 465 -25.11 -7.78 -29.74
C HIS A 465 -24.49 -7.85 -31.15
N ARG A 466 -25.29 -7.56 -32.20
CA ARG A 466 -24.83 -7.52 -33.59
C ARG A 466 -24.01 -6.26 -33.92
N LEU A 467 -23.20 -6.37 -34.96
CA LEU A 467 -22.39 -5.28 -35.49
C LEU A 467 -22.86 -4.88 -36.92
N PRO A 468 -22.77 -3.60 -37.34
CA PRO A 468 -23.13 -3.20 -38.70
C PRO A 468 -22.33 -3.95 -39.79
N GLN A 469 -21.07 -4.34 -39.49
CA GLN A 469 -20.21 -5.10 -40.36
C GLN A 469 -20.77 -6.50 -40.70
N MET A 470 -21.58 -7.11 -39.82
CA MET A 470 -22.25 -8.40 -40.07
C MET A 470 -23.21 -8.26 -41.23
N TYR A 471 -24.05 -7.22 -41.27
CA TYR A 471 -24.98 -6.95 -42.34
C TYR A 471 -24.27 -6.57 -43.67
N ASN A 472 -23.18 -5.77 -43.55
CA ASN A 472 -22.38 -5.40 -44.73
C ASN A 472 -21.76 -6.65 -45.39
N ASN A 473 -21.12 -7.52 -44.61
CA ASN A 473 -20.50 -8.74 -45.12
C ASN A 473 -21.54 -9.71 -45.68
N LEU A 474 -22.69 -9.85 -45.02
CA LEU A 474 -23.79 -10.70 -45.49
C LEU A 474 -24.35 -10.21 -46.84
N ALA A 475 -24.58 -8.89 -46.99
CA ALA A 475 -25.05 -8.30 -48.24
C ALA A 475 -24.05 -8.53 -49.40
N VAL A 476 -22.76 -8.38 -49.11
CA VAL A 476 -21.68 -8.63 -50.10
C VAL A 476 -21.62 -10.11 -50.47
N LEU A 477 -21.78 -11.04 -49.53
CA LEU A 477 -21.83 -12.46 -49.82
C LEU A 477 -23.04 -12.84 -50.67
N TYR A 478 -24.23 -12.32 -50.40
CA TYR A 478 -25.43 -12.53 -51.18
C TYR A 478 -25.25 -12.02 -52.60
N SER A 479 -24.61 -10.83 -52.79
CA SER A 479 -24.29 -10.34 -54.13
C SER A 479 -23.36 -11.29 -54.90
N ARG A 480 -22.34 -11.85 -54.22
CA ARG A 480 -21.40 -12.84 -54.79
C ARG A 480 -22.08 -14.17 -55.17
N GLN A 481 -23.06 -14.60 -54.38
CA GLN A 481 -23.82 -15.83 -54.63
C GLN A 481 -24.93 -15.66 -55.67
N GLY A 482 -25.11 -14.43 -56.19
CA GLY A 482 -26.10 -14.14 -57.23
C GLY A 482 -27.53 -13.99 -56.73
N ALA A 483 -27.69 -13.58 -55.47
CA ALA A 483 -28.98 -13.23 -54.90
C ALA A 483 -29.63 -12.05 -55.63
N SER A 484 -30.95 -11.95 -55.57
CA SER A 484 -31.65 -10.84 -56.17
C SER A 484 -31.36 -9.50 -55.46
N THR A 485 -31.43 -8.38 -56.22
CA THR A 485 -31.27 -7.05 -55.64
C THR A 485 -32.21 -6.80 -54.44
N ALA A 486 -33.43 -7.34 -54.52
CA ALA A 486 -34.40 -7.20 -53.45
C ALA A 486 -34.02 -7.94 -52.14
N GLU A 487 -33.36 -9.11 -52.25
CA GLU A 487 -32.84 -9.86 -51.09
C GLU A 487 -31.67 -9.10 -50.46
N ILE A 488 -30.77 -8.52 -51.27
CA ILE A 488 -29.63 -7.72 -50.76
C ILE A 488 -30.12 -6.43 -50.11
N GLU A 489 -31.07 -5.70 -50.76
CA GLU A 489 -31.69 -4.50 -50.16
C GLU A 489 -32.36 -4.79 -48.83
N ALA A 490 -33.06 -5.94 -48.70
CA ALA A 490 -33.71 -6.31 -47.45
C ALA A 490 -32.74 -6.47 -46.26
N ILE A 491 -31.55 -7.06 -46.50
CA ILE A 491 -30.47 -7.19 -45.48
C ILE A 491 -29.91 -5.80 -45.12
N ILE A 492 -29.67 -4.94 -46.10
CA ILE A 492 -29.14 -3.60 -45.84
C ILE A 492 -30.18 -2.77 -45.10
N ASP A 493 -31.47 -2.85 -45.49
CA ASP A 493 -32.54 -2.13 -44.82
C ASP A 493 -32.72 -2.59 -43.35
N GLU A 494 -32.59 -3.88 -43.12
CA GLU A 494 -32.58 -4.42 -41.77
C GLU A 494 -31.38 -3.87 -40.97
N GLY A 495 -30.16 -3.89 -41.50
CA GLY A 495 -28.96 -3.31 -40.89
C GLY A 495 -29.15 -1.82 -40.60
N LEU A 496 -29.66 -1.04 -41.53
CA LEU A 496 -29.92 0.40 -41.34
C LEU A 496 -31.05 0.68 -40.34
N SER A 497 -32.00 -0.26 -40.17
CA SER A 497 -33.02 -0.14 -39.11
C SER A 497 -32.42 -0.20 -37.70
N HIS A 498 -31.33 -0.92 -37.51
CA HIS A 498 -30.58 -1.04 -36.26
C HIS A 498 -29.47 -0.01 -36.14
N PHE A 499 -28.83 0.36 -37.25
CA PHE A 499 -27.69 1.26 -37.36
C PHE A 499 -27.95 2.38 -38.39
N PRO A 500 -28.88 3.32 -38.13
CA PRO A 500 -29.36 4.29 -39.10
C PRO A 500 -28.27 5.28 -39.60
N ASP A 501 -27.21 5.47 -38.78
CA ASP A 501 -26.12 6.39 -39.08
C ASP A 501 -24.88 5.68 -39.67
N ASP A 502 -24.96 4.39 -40.00
CA ASP A 502 -23.83 3.67 -40.57
C ASP A 502 -23.57 4.07 -42.03
N GLU A 503 -22.39 4.65 -42.29
CA GLU A 503 -22.01 5.18 -43.61
C GLU A 503 -21.75 4.07 -44.65
N GLU A 504 -21.22 2.91 -44.22
CA GLU A 504 -20.89 1.81 -45.13
C GLU A 504 -22.16 1.13 -45.64
N LEU A 505 -23.10 0.84 -44.77
CA LEU A 505 -24.41 0.28 -45.18
C LEU A 505 -25.21 1.25 -46.05
N SER A 506 -25.16 2.57 -45.74
CA SER A 506 -25.83 3.59 -46.54
C SER A 506 -25.23 3.68 -47.95
N LYS A 507 -23.90 3.65 -48.05
CA LYS A 507 -23.20 3.65 -49.34
C LYS A 507 -23.49 2.37 -50.13
N LEU A 508 -23.50 1.21 -49.49
CA LEU A 508 -23.81 -0.07 -50.15
C LEU A 508 -25.24 -0.08 -50.71
N LYS A 509 -26.18 0.60 -50.03
CA LYS A 509 -27.55 0.79 -50.51
C LYS A 509 -27.61 1.67 -51.74
N ASP A 510 -26.86 2.79 -51.74
CA ASP A 510 -26.82 3.71 -52.87
C ASP A 510 -26.20 3.06 -54.13
N ASP A 511 -25.16 2.24 -53.93
CA ASP A 511 -24.50 1.49 -55.02
C ASP A 511 -25.37 0.42 -55.67
N LEU A 512 -26.44 -0.06 -54.99
CA LEU A 512 -27.41 -1.01 -55.51
C LEU A 512 -28.53 -0.37 -56.35
N GLN A 513 -28.76 0.96 -56.22
CA GLN A 513 -29.79 1.64 -57.00
C GLN A 513 -29.31 1.84 -58.46
N PRO A 514 -30.02 1.32 -59.48
CA PRO A 514 -29.64 1.58 -60.83
C PRO A 514 -29.78 3.04 -61.15
N TYR A 515 -28.77 3.63 -61.81
CA TYR A 515 -28.78 4.98 -62.37
C TYR A 515 -29.98 5.22 -63.27
#